data_932bd6aaea926f019072c28a126b8de8
#
_entry.id   932bd6aaea926f019072c28a126b8de8
#
_cell.length_a   1.000
_cell.length_b   1.000
_cell.length_c   1.000
_cell.angle_alpha   90.00
_cell.angle_beta   90.00
_cell.angle_gamma   90.00
#
_symmetry.space_group_name_H-M   'P 1'
#
loop_
_entity.id
_entity.type
_entity.pdbx_description
1 polymer ?
#
loop_
_entity_poly.entity_id
_entity_poly.type
_entity_poly.pdbx_seq_one_letter_code
_entity_poly.pdbx_strand_id
1 'polypeptide(L)'
;MQQLLNGLYFIHNNNILHRDIKSSNILITKNGVLKLADFGLARAFSTRKNEVPNRYTNRVVTLWYRPPELLLGERNYGPPVDLWGAGCIMAEMWTRIPIMQGNSEQHQLAVISHLCGSITPQVWPGVENLELFNKMKLPQKQKRKVTERLTSYLKDPHACDLLDKLLVLDPSKRYDADTALNHDFFWTDPMPCDLGEMLANQTQSMFEFSAPASRATQMKQHSIPKPSTSTIQDSGYQDRVF
;
A
#
# COMPACT_ATOMS: atom_id res chain seq x y z
N MET A 1 4.84 -6.52 -10.02
CA MET A 1 5.56 -6.71 -8.73
C MET A 1 6.99 -6.16 -8.77
N GLN A 2 7.82 -6.51 -9.74
CA GLN A 2 9.21 -6.04 -9.79
C GLN A 2 9.32 -4.52 -9.70
N GLN A 3 8.54 -3.77 -10.48
CA GLN A 3 8.55 -2.30 -10.42
C GLN A 3 8.07 -1.73 -9.06
N LEU A 4 7.10 -2.39 -8.41
CA LEU A 4 6.65 -2.01 -7.06
C LEU A 4 7.79 -2.17 -6.05
N LEU A 5 8.45 -3.33 -6.05
CA LEU A 5 9.56 -3.59 -5.14
C LEU A 5 10.76 -2.67 -5.42
N ASN A 6 11.07 -2.34 -6.70
CA ASN A 6 12.08 -1.35 -7.05
C ASN A 6 11.74 0.04 -6.49
N GLY A 7 10.46 0.44 -6.56
CA GLY A 7 10.00 1.69 -5.95
C GLY A 7 10.17 1.70 -4.43
N LEU A 8 9.81 0.61 -3.76
CA LEU A 8 10.00 0.46 -2.30
C LEU A 8 11.48 0.43 -1.91
N TYR A 9 12.31 -0.31 -2.65
CA TYR A 9 13.76 -0.33 -2.47
C TYR A 9 14.35 1.09 -2.53
N PHE A 10 13.95 1.88 -3.54
CA PHE A 10 14.43 3.24 -3.69
C PHE A 10 14.05 4.14 -2.50
N ILE A 11 12.78 4.17 -2.09
CA ILE A 11 12.35 5.04 -0.98
C ILE A 11 12.94 4.59 0.35
N HIS A 12 13.04 3.28 0.60
CA HIS A 12 13.61 2.73 1.84
C HIS A 12 15.11 3.04 1.95
N ASN A 13 15.87 2.97 0.86
CA ASN A 13 17.29 3.37 0.84
C ASN A 13 17.49 4.88 1.02
N ASN A 14 16.46 5.67 0.75
CA ASN A 14 16.43 7.10 1.06
C ASN A 14 15.80 7.39 2.43
N ASN A 15 15.68 6.37 3.29
CA ASN A 15 15.12 6.47 4.64
C ASN A 15 13.68 7.03 4.69
N ILE A 16 12.85 6.68 3.72
CA ILE A 16 11.44 7.08 3.63
C ILE A 16 10.56 5.83 3.72
N LEU A 17 9.56 5.85 4.61
CA LEU A 17 8.46 4.91 4.65
C LEU A 17 7.26 5.53 3.93
N HIS A 18 6.58 4.75 3.09
CA HIS A 18 5.36 5.19 2.40
C HIS A 18 4.15 5.20 3.34
N ARG A 19 3.95 4.10 4.09
CA ARG A 19 2.93 3.87 5.11
C ARG A 19 1.47 3.85 4.63
N ASP A 20 1.23 3.81 3.31
CA ASP A 20 -0.10 3.56 2.73
C ASP A 20 0.02 2.78 1.41
N ILE A 21 0.80 1.70 1.42
CA ILE A 21 0.92 0.80 0.27
C ILE A 21 -0.38 0.00 0.14
N LYS A 22 -1.12 0.27 -0.92
CA LYS A 22 -2.37 -0.38 -1.32
C LYS A 22 -2.58 -0.27 -2.82
N SER A 23 -3.44 -1.09 -3.40
CA SER A 23 -3.65 -1.14 -4.86
C SER A 23 -4.04 0.22 -5.47
N SER A 24 -4.88 1.00 -4.78
CA SER A 24 -5.31 2.32 -5.28
C SER A 24 -4.20 3.38 -5.30
N ASN A 25 -3.08 3.16 -4.61
CA ASN A 25 -1.92 4.05 -4.60
C ASN A 25 -0.82 3.58 -5.57
N ILE A 26 -1.09 2.54 -6.35
CA ILE A 26 -0.21 2.04 -7.41
C ILE A 26 -0.76 2.48 -8.76
N LEU A 27 -0.10 3.43 -9.37
CA LEU A 27 -0.48 3.96 -10.68
C LEU A 27 0.43 3.38 -11.75
N ILE A 28 -0.13 3.13 -12.92
CA ILE A 28 0.63 2.68 -14.08
C ILE A 28 0.42 3.67 -15.23
N THR A 29 1.51 4.22 -15.73
CA THR A 29 1.46 5.14 -16.88
C THR A 29 1.13 4.38 -18.16
N LYS A 30 0.72 5.11 -19.21
CA LYS A 30 0.46 4.56 -20.55
C LYS A 30 1.65 3.74 -21.09
N ASN A 31 2.86 4.13 -20.73
CA ASN A 31 4.10 3.46 -21.17
C ASN A 31 4.48 2.28 -20.24
N GLY A 32 3.58 1.77 -19.40
CA GLY A 32 3.83 0.63 -18.53
C GLY A 32 4.73 0.92 -17.32
N VAL A 33 4.98 2.20 -16.98
CA VAL A 33 5.80 2.55 -15.83
C VAL A 33 4.94 2.70 -14.58
N LEU A 34 5.23 1.90 -13.55
CA LEU A 34 4.59 1.99 -12.24
C LEU A 34 5.09 3.22 -11.47
N LYS A 35 4.16 3.90 -10.83
CA LYS A 35 4.40 5.05 -9.94
C LYS A 35 3.74 4.80 -8.59
N LEU A 36 4.49 4.96 -7.51
CA LEU A 36 3.93 5.06 -6.17
C LEU A 36 3.27 6.44 -6.02
N ALA A 37 2.04 6.46 -5.53
CA ALA A 37 1.26 7.68 -5.36
C ALA A 37 0.83 7.86 -3.90
N ASP A 38 0.40 9.07 -3.55
CA ASP A 38 -0.09 9.45 -2.22
C ASP A 38 0.93 9.29 -1.11
N PHE A 39 1.94 10.16 -1.11
CA PHE A 39 2.92 10.28 -0.04
C PHE A 39 2.43 11.09 1.18
N GLY A 40 1.11 11.36 1.29
CA GLY A 40 0.52 12.12 2.39
C GLY A 40 0.76 11.52 3.78
N LEU A 41 0.96 10.20 3.86
CA LEU A 41 1.34 9.51 5.09
C LEU A 41 2.83 9.18 5.18
N ALA A 42 3.65 9.54 4.20
CA ALA A 42 5.07 9.20 4.19
C ALA A 42 5.84 9.82 5.36
N ARG A 43 6.88 9.14 5.82
CA ARG A 43 7.70 9.58 6.95
C ARG A 43 9.15 9.17 6.78
N ALA A 44 10.08 10.07 7.16
CA ALA A 44 11.48 9.70 7.31
C ALA A 44 11.65 8.77 8.52
N PHE A 45 12.59 7.82 8.42
CA PHE A 45 12.97 6.95 9.53
C PHE A 45 14.50 6.97 9.73
N SER A 46 14.93 6.74 10.98
CA SER A 46 16.33 6.64 11.31
C SER A 46 16.75 5.18 11.46
N THR A 47 17.89 4.84 10.88
CA THR A 47 18.53 3.53 11.03
C THR A 47 19.65 3.53 12.07
N ARG A 48 19.94 4.70 12.67
CA ARG A 48 21.05 4.84 13.63
C ARG A 48 20.72 4.19 14.96
N LYS A 49 21.54 3.24 15.38
CA LYS A 49 21.36 2.45 16.61
C LYS A 49 21.38 3.27 17.92
N ASN A 50 21.90 4.50 17.89
CA ASN A 50 22.11 5.35 19.06
C ASN A 50 21.12 6.52 19.16
N GLU A 51 20.12 6.59 18.28
CA GLU A 51 19.07 7.62 18.34
C GLU A 51 17.87 7.12 19.13
N VAL A 52 17.08 8.10 19.63
CA VAL A 52 15.80 7.82 20.29
C VAL A 52 14.94 6.95 19.35
N PRO A 53 14.35 5.84 19.84
CA PRO A 53 13.51 4.99 19.03
C PRO A 53 12.44 5.80 18.28
N ASN A 54 12.26 5.52 17.00
CA ASN A 54 11.21 6.15 16.23
C ASN A 54 9.86 5.91 16.91
N ARG A 55 9.14 6.99 17.27
CA ARG A 55 7.79 6.91 17.85
C ARG A 55 6.79 7.45 16.85
N TYR A 56 6.32 6.58 15.96
CA TYR A 56 5.33 6.93 14.95
C TYR A 56 3.91 6.65 15.45
N THR A 57 2.92 7.25 14.79
CA THR A 57 1.53 6.80 14.95
C THR A 57 1.37 5.41 14.32
N ASN A 58 0.69 4.51 15.02
CA ASN A 58 0.35 3.18 14.53
C ASN A 58 -1.00 3.14 13.77
N ARG A 59 -1.78 4.25 13.80
CA ARG A 59 -3.04 4.40 13.06
C ARG A 59 -2.80 4.92 11.64
N VAL A 60 -1.90 4.29 10.93
CA VAL A 60 -1.59 4.52 9.51
C VAL A 60 -1.91 3.27 8.73
N VAL A 61 -1.81 3.34 7.41
CA VAL A 61 -2.14 2.27 6.46
C VAL A 61 -3.64 1.94 6.45
N THR A 62 -4.20 1.81 5.28
CA THR A 62 -5.60 1.36 5.09
C THR A 62 -5.79 -0.02 5.73
N LEU A 63 -6.86 -0.22 6.50
CA LEU A 63 -7.05 -1.36 7.41
C LEU A 63 -6.74 -2.72 6.77
N TRP A 64 -7.20 -2.97 5.55
CA TRP A 64 -7.01 -4.25 4.86
C TRP A 64 -5.55 -4.56 4.47
N TYR A 65 -4.70 -3.53 4.43
CA TYR A 65 -3.27 -3.62 4.11
C TYR A 65 -2.38 -3.35 5.33
N ARG A 66 -3.00 -3.13 6.51
CA ARG A 66 -2.26 -2.82 7.74
C ARG A 66 -1.65 -4.09 8.32
N PRO A 67 -0.32 -4.09 8.56
CA PRO A 67 0.38 -5.24 9.11
C PRO A 67 0.06 -5.48 10.59
N PRO A 68 0.30 -6.72 11.08
CA PRO A 68 -0.04 -7.11 12.46
C PRO A 68 0.69 -6.28 13.52
N GLU A 69 1.93 -5.86 13.29
CA GLU A 69 2.68 -5.02 14.24
C GLU A 69 1.98 -3.69 14.52
N LEU A 70 1.44 -3.04 13.50
CA LEU A 70 0.69 -1.79 13.69
C LEU A 70 -0.64 -2.02 14.40
N LEU A 71 -1.32 -3.11 14.10
CA LEU A 71 -2.57 -3.51 14.77
C LEU A 71 -2.35 -3.87 16.25
N LEU A 72 -1.14 -4.33 16.60
CA LEU A 72 -0.75 -4.65 17.97
C LEU A 72 -0.11 -3.47 18.71
N GLY A 73 -0.07 -2.30 18.10
CA GLY A 73 0.33 -1.07 18.78
C GLY A 73 1.81 -0.71 18.67
N GLU A 74 2.59 -1.40 17.80
CA GLU A 74 3.99 -1.03 17.58
C GLU A 74 4.10 0.41 17.05
N ARG A 75 5.01 1.16 17.65
CA ARG A 75 5.30 2.56 17.28
C ARG A 75 6.70 2.74 16.73
N ASN A 76 7.60 1.79 16.99
CA ASN A 76 8.97 1.77 16.46
C ASN A 76 9.06 0.78 15.29
N TYR A 77 8.43 1.11 14.18
CA TYR A 77 8.38 0.27 12.99
C TYR A 77 9.21 0.88 11.84
N GLY A 78 9.46 0.11 10.81
CA GLY A 78 10.29 0.45 9.66
C GLY A 78 9.78 -0.13 8.34
N PRO A 79 10.67 -0.30 7.35
CA PRO A 79 10.37 -0.81 6.01
C PRO A 79 9.45 -2.01 5.91
N PRO A 80 9.48 -3.01 6.83
CA PRO A 80 8.60 -4.17 6.75
C PRO A 80 7.10 -3.85 6.65
N VAL A 81 6.64 -2.68 7.14
CA VAL A 81 5.22 -2.30 7.04
C VAL A 81 4.77 -2.13 5.58
N ASP A 82 5.63 -1.58 4.73
CA ASP A 82 5.36 -1.38 3.30
C ASP A 82 5.44 -2.71 2.53
N LEU A 83 6.32 -3.63 2.95
CA LEU A 83 6.46 -4.96 2.33
C LEU A 83 5.24 -5.86 2.62
N TRP A 84 4.60 -5.73 3.78
CA TRP A 84 3.32 -6.37 4.04
C TRP A 84 2.25 -5.92 3.05
N GLY A 85 2.14 -4.60 2.82
CA GLY A 85 1.25 -4.02 1.81
C GLY A 85 1.55 -4.56 0.41
N ALA A 86 2.83 -4.66 0.03
CA ALA A 86 3.25 -5.24 -1.25
C ALA A 86 2.82 -6.72 -1.37
N GLY A 87 2.93 -7.51 -0.30
CA GLY A 87 2.43 -8.88 -0.24
C GLY A 87 0.91 -8.95 -0.43
N CYS A 88 0.15 -8.05 0.21
CA CYS A 88 -1.30 -7.96 0.01
C CYS A 88 -1.66 -7.65 -1.46
N ILE A 89 -0.98 -6.67 -2.08
CA ILE A 89 -1.16 -6.33 -3.49
C ILE A 89 -0.79 -7.50 -4.40
N MET A 90 0.31 -8.19 -4.11
CA MET A 90 0.73 -9.36 -4.88
C MET A 90 -0.38 -10.42 -4.91
N ALA A 91 -0.94 -10.78 -3.78
CA ALA A 91 -2.06 -11.72 -3.72
C ALA A 91 -3.30 -11.19 -4.46
N GLU A 92 -3.63 -9.91 -4.28
CA GLU A 92 -4.78 -9.27 -4.94
C GLU A 92 -4.70 -9.29 -6.46
N MET A 93 -3.50 -9.24 -7.06
CA MET A 93 -3.35 -9.35 -8.52
C MET A 93 -3.90 -10.67 -9.07
N TRP A 94 -3.84 -11.76 -8.32
CA TRP A 94 -4.39 -13.06 -8.73
C TRP A 94 -5.83 -13.27 -8.26
N THR A 95 -6.14 -12.89 -7.02
CA THR A 95 -7.49 -13.09 -6.45
C THR A 95 -8.51 -12.08 -6.97
N ARG A 96 -8.06 -10.94 -7.52
CA ARG A 96 -8.85 -9.79 -8.00
C ARG A 96 -9.63 -9.06 -6.91
N ILE A 97 -9.44 -9.43 -5.66
CA ILE A 97 -10.02 -8.78 -4.47
C ILE A 97 -8.98 -8.73 -3.35
N PRO A 98 -9.04 -7.75 -2.45
CA PRO A 98 -8.17 -7.74 -1.27
C PRO A 98 -8.36 -9.00 -0.43
N ILE A 99 -7.26 -9.65 -0.05
CA ILE A 99 -7.30 -10.98 0.59
C ILE A 99 -7.66 -10.97 2.08
N MET A 100 -7.51 -9.83 2.74
CA MET A 100 -7.72 -9.68 4.19
C MET A 100 -8.62 -8.46 4.47
N GLN A 101 -9.94 -8.66 4.41
CA GLN A 101 -10.94 -7.59 4.54
C GLN A 101 -11.58 -7.59 5.94
N GLY A 102 -10.88 -7.06 6.94
CA GLY A 102 -11.44 -6.83 8.26
C GLY A 102 -12.31 -5.56 8.30
N ASN A 103 -13.37 -5.58 9.13
CA ASN A 103 -14.24 -4.44 9.39
C ASN A 103 -13.87 -3.65 10.66
N SER A 104 -12.92 -4.16 11.43
CA SER A 104 -12.34 -3.54 12.62
C SER A 104 -10.92 -4.05 12.83
N GLU A 105 -10.11 -3.38 13.66
CA GLU A 105 -8.74 -3.81 13.96
C GLU A 105 -8.71 -5.22 14.58
N GLN A 106 -9.66 -5.52 15.48
CA GLN A 106 -9.82 -6.85 16.07
C GLN A 106 -10.15 -7.92 15.01
N HIS A 107 -11.07 -7.62 14.09
CA HIS A 107 -11.44 -8.51 13.00
C HIS A 107 -10.30 -8.66 11.99
N GLN A 108 -9.56 -7.58 11.71
CA GLN A 108 -8.40 -7.64 10.82
C GLN A 108 -7.33 -8.59 11.37
N LEU A 109 -7.03 -8.53 12.68
CA LEU A 109 -6.12 -9.48 13.32
C LEU A 109 -6.62 -10.93 13.25
N ALA A 110 -7.93 -11.13 13.37
CA ALA A 110 -8.52 -12.46 13.22
C ALA A 110 -8.35 -12.99 11.78
N VAL A 111 -8.64 -12.16 10.77
CA VAL A 111 -8.47 -12.51 9.34
C VAL A 111 -7.00 -12.82 9.03
N ILE A 112 -6.07 -11.98 9.52
CA ILE A 112 -4.63 -12.22 9.39
C ILE A 112 -4.25 -13.56 10.02
N SER A 113 -4.71 -13.83 11.25
CA SER A 113 -4.39 -15.09 11.94
C SER A 113 -4.95 -16.31 11.22
N HIS A 114 -6.13 -16.23 10.61
CA HIS A 114 -6.72 -17.32 9.82
C HIS A 114 -5.93 -17.64 8.55
N LEU A 115 -5.24 -16.66 7.96
CA LEU A 115 -4.41 -16.85 6.78
C LEU A 115 -2.95 -17.16 7.15
N CYS A 116 -2.35 -16.35 8.02
CA CYS A 116 -0.92 -16.38 8.31
C CYS A 116 -0.55 -17.25 9.54
N GLY A 117 -1.55 -17.79 10.25
CA GLY A 117 -1.35 -18.55 11.47
C GLY A 117 -1.50 -17.71 12.74
N SER A 118 -1.59 -18.38 13.90
CA SER A 118 -1.71 -17.71 15.19
C SER A 118 -0.50 -16.84 15.49
N ILE A 119 -0.75 -15.64 16.01
CA ILE A 119 0.29 -14.73 16.50
C ILE A 119 0.65 -15.19 17.93
N THR A 120 1.83 -15.77 18.09
CA THR A 120 2.33 -16.30 19.36
C THR A 120 3.82 -15.97 19.54
N PRO A 121 4.34 -15.97 20.79
CA PRO A 121 5.77 -15.74 21.04
C PRO A 121 6.70 -16.74 20.35
N GLN A 122 6.23 -17.96 20.05
CA GLN A 122 7.00 -18.97 19.31
C GLN A 122 7.19 -18.60 17.84
N VAL A 123 6.16 -17.98 17.22
CA VAL A 123 6.19 -17.52 15.81
C VAL A 123 6.86 -16.16 15.68
N TRP A 124 6.60 -15.29 16.64
CA TRP A 124 7.10 -13.92 16.71
C TRP A 124 7.63 -13.60 18.10
N PRO A 125 8.92 -13.85 18.36
CA PRO A 125 9.54 -13.53 19.66
C PRO A 125 9.42 -12.05 20.00
N GLY A 126 8.99 -11.76 21.22
CA GLY A 126 8.83 -10.39 21.71
C GLY A 126 7.47 -9.75 21.40
N VAL A 127 6.57 -10.43 20.70
CA VAL A 127 5.22 -9.91 20.39
C VAL A 127 4.40 -9.63 21.66
N GLU A 128 4.67 -10.36 22.74
CA GLU A 128 4.06 -10.17 24.06
C GLU A 128 4.35 -8.81 24.69
N ASN A 129 5.41 -8.11 24.25
CA ASN A 129 5.78 -6.77 24.70
C ASN A 129 4.98 -5.66 24.01
N LEU A 130 4.24 -5.98 22.95
CA LEU A 130 3.43 -5.01 22.23
C LEU A 130 2.21 -4.60 23.07
N GLU A 131 1.93 -3.29 23.07
CA GLU A 131 0.93 -2.66 23.95
C GLU A 131 -0.45 -3.34 23.88
N LEU A 132 -0.87 -3.76 22.69
CA LEU A 132 -2.21 -4.29 22.45
C LEU A 132 -2.25 -5.82 22.40
N PHE A 133 -1.13 -6.52 22.46
CA PHE A 133 -1.09 -7.99 22.34
C PHE A 133 -2.02 -8.68 23.35
N ASN A 134 -1.91 -8.32 24.64
CA ASN A 134 -2.72 -8.90 25.71
C ASN A 134 -4.14 -8.30 25.78
N LYS A 135 -4.42 -7.21 25.07
CA LYS A 135 -5.73 -6.54 25.03
C LYS A 135 -6.61 -7.05 23.90
N MET A 136 -6.01 -7.64 22.85
CA MET A 136 -6.70 -8.16 21.67
C MET A 136 -7.01 -9.63 21.83
N LYS A 137 -8.21 -10.04 21.36
CA LYS A 137 -8.61 -11.46 21.30
C LYS A 137 -8.01 -12.11 20.04
N LEU A 138 -6.84 -12.71 20.17
CA LEU A 138 -6.14 -13.34 19.05
C LEU A 138 -6.57 -14.81 18.88
N PRO A 139 -6.94 -15.25 17.65
CA PRO A 139 -7.26 -16.64 17.36
C PRO A 139 -6.07 -17.56 17.67
N GLN A 140 -6.33 -18.61 18.43
CA GLN A 140 -5.32 -19.59 18.81
C GLN A 140 -5.39 -20.83 17.91
N LYS A 141 -4.28 -21.60 17.87
CA LYS A 141 -4.17 -22.87 17.13
C LYS A 141 -4.45 -22.77 15.62
N GLN A 142 -4.31 -21.58 15.05
CA GLN A 142 -4.41 -21.41 13.62
C GLN A 142 -3.10 -21.82 12.94
N LYS A 143 -3.20 -22.69 11.93
CA LYS A 143 -2.07 -23.04 11.07
C LYS A 143 -1.88 -21.97 10.00
N ARG A 144 -0.62 -21.74 9.58
CA ARG A 144 -0.31 -20.90 8.42
C ARG A 144 -0.83 -21.59 7.15
N LYS A 145 -1.59 -20.86 6.34
CA LYS A 145 -2.29 -21.36 5.15
C LYS A 145 -2.07 -20.45 3.92
N VAL A 146 -1.07 -19.57 3.94
CA VAL A 146 -0.82 -18.62 2.85
C VAL A 146 -0.67 -19.38 1.54
N THR A 147 0.26 -20.31 1.46
CA THR A 147 0.50 -21.12 0.27
C THR A 147 -0.72 -22.00 -0.07
N GLU A 148 -1.29 -22.72 0.91
CA GLU A 148 -2.43 -23.61 0.69
C GLU A 148 -3.63 -22.88 0.07
N ARG A 149 -4.01 -21.71 0.61
CA ARG A 149 -5.17 -20.94 0.11
C ARG A 149 -4.93 -20.28 -1.24
N LEU A 150 -3.69 -19.94 -1.53
CA LEU A 150 -3.38 -19.19 -2.75
C LEU A 150 -2.93 -20.09 -3.92
N THR A 151 -2.56 -21.35 -3.67
CA THR A 151 -2.19 -22.32 -4.71
C THR A 151 -3.30 -22.52 -5.75
N SER A 152 -4.58 -22.37 -5.38
CA SER A 152 -5.69 -22.42 -6.33
C SER A 152 -5.68 -21.28 -7.34
N TYR A 153 -5.09 -20.14 -6.99
CA TYR A 153 -4.97 -18.95 -7.84
C TYR A 153 -3.58 -18.83 -8.46
N LEU A 154 -2.54 -19.19 -7.72
CA LEU A 154 -1.14 -19.15 -8.12
C LEU A 154 -0.64 -20.56 -8.40
N LYS A 155 -0.39 -20.87 -9.66
CA LYS A 155 0.18 -22.17 -10.08
C LYS A 155 1.71 -22.18 -10.02
N ASP A 156 2.33 -21.00 -9.99
CA ASP A 156 3.78 -20.83 -9.91
C ASP A 156 4.26 -20.99 -8.45
N PRO A 157 5.12 -21.97 -8.16
CA PRO A 157 5.66 -22.19 -6.82
C PRO A 157 6.52 -21.04 -6.31
N HIS A 158 7.27 -20.36 -7.19
CA HIS A 158 8.10 -19.21 -6.80
C HIS A 158 7.24 -18.00 -6.42
N ALA A 159 6.10 -17.79 -7.12
CA ALA A 159 5.14 -16.75 -6.72
C ALA A 159 4.54 -17.05 -5.34
N CYS A 160 4.20 -18.31 -5.07
CA CYS A 160 3.68 -18.72 -3.76
C CYS A 160 4.71 -18.53 -2.65
N ASP A 161 5.98 -18.85 -2.91
CA ASP A 161 7.06 -18.72 -1.93
C ASP A 161 7.36 -17.24 -1.65
N LEU A 162 7.52 -16.40 -2.67
CA LEU A 162 7.73 -14.95 -2.48
C LEU A 162 6.59 -14.34 -1.67
N LEU A 163 5.35 -14.69 -2.00
CA LEU A 163 4.19 -14.18 -1.27
C LEU A 163 4.20 -14.63 0.19
N ASP A 164 4.59 -15.89 0.46
CA ASP A 164 4.73 -16.42 1.81
C ASP A 164 5.80 -15.65 2.61
N LYS A 165 6.91 -15.23 1.99
CA LYS A 165 7.98 -14.43 2.61
C LYS A 165 7.56 -12.98 2.86
N LEU A 166 6.70 -12.41 2.03
CA LEU A 166 6.17 -11.05 2.23
C LEU A 166 5.09 -10.99 3.32
N LEU A 167 4.31 -12.07 3.52
CA LEU A 167 3.24 -12.13 4.53
C LEU A 167 3.70 -12.87 5.81
N VAL A 168 4.92 -12.64 6.25
CA VAL A 168 5.44 -13.15 7.53
C VAL A 168 4.96 -12.25 8.67
N LEU A 169 4.45 -12.87 9.76
CA LEU A 169 3.91 -12.14 10.92
C LEU A 169 4.99 -11.35 11.65
N ASP A 170 6.13 -11.96 11.90
CA ASP A 170 7.30 -11.32 12.51
C ASP A 170 7.97 -10.35 11.53
N PRO A 171 7.89 -9.02 11.74
CA PRO A 171 8.45 -8.05 10.80
C PRO A 171 9.97 -8.19 10.63
N SER A 172 10.68 -8.74 11.61
CA SER A 172 12.13 -8.95 11.54
C SER A 172 12.53 -10.09 10.58
N LYS A 173 11.59 -10.98 10.26
CA LYS A 173 11.78 -12.13 9.35
C LYS A 173 11.10 -11.91 7.98
N ARG A 174 10.33 -10.84 7.86
CA ARG A 174 9.69 -10.47 6.59
C ARG A 174 10.76 -9.99 5.61
N TYR A 175 10.68 -10.41 4.36
CA TYR A 175 11.60 -9.95 3.32
C TYR A 175 11.54 -8.44 3.17
N ASP A 176 12.73 -7.82 3.06
CA ASP A 176 12.87 -6.44 2.58
C ASP A 176 12.79 -6.38 1.05
N ALA A 177 12.82 -5.17 0.49
CA ALA A 177 12.67 -4.99 -0.95
C ALA A 177 13.85 -5.56 -1.75
N ASP A 178 15.07 -5.49 -1.22
CA ASP A 178 16.27 -6.03 -1.87
C ASP A 178 16.22 -7.56 -1.94
N THR A 179 15.97 -8.21 -0.81
CA THR A 179 15.82 -9.67 -0.74
C THR A 179 14.69 -10.17 -1.64
N ALA A 180 13.57 -9.44 -1.65
CA ALA A 180 12.42 -9.79 -2.49
C ALA A 180 12.72 -9.65 -3.99
N LEU A 181 13.49 -8.65 -4.42
CA LEU A 181 13.90 -8.45 -5.81
C LEU A 181 14.86 -9.53 -6.30
N ASN A 182 15.65 -10.11 -5.40
CA ASN A 182 16.58 -11.20 -5.70
C ASN A 182 15.94 -12.59 -5.64
N HIS A 183 14.63 -12.68 -5.40
CA HIS A 183 13.91 -13.94 -5.33
C HIS A 183 13.72 -14.58 -6.71
N ASP A 184 13.79 -15.92 -6.79
CA ASP A 184 13.69 -16.73 -8.03
C ASP A 184 12.44 -16.40 -8.87
N PHE A 185 11.36 -15.93 -8.26
CA PHE A 185 10.14 -15.47 -8.96
C PHE A 185 10.42 -14.45 -10.08
N PHE A 186 11.47 -13.65 -9.97
CA PHE A 186 11.81 -12.66 -11.00
C PHE A 186 12.89 -13.13 -11.97
N TRP A 187 13.48 -14.32 -11.73
CA TRP A 187 14.62 -14.85 -12.47
C TRP A 187 14.33 -16.20 -13.14
N THR A 188 13.08 -16.68 -13.04
CA THR A 188 12.57 -17.88 -13.70
C THR A 188 11.43 -17.54 -14.64
N ASP A 189 11.20 -18.37 -15.67
CA ASP A 189 10.09 -18.16 -16.60
C ASP A 189 8.71 -18.37 -15.90
N PRO A 190 7.72 -17.50 -16.20
CA PRO A 190 7.76 -16.38 -17.14
C PRO A 190 8.46 -15.14 -16.54
N MET A 191 9.44 -14.63 -17.26
CA MET A 191 10.18 -13.44 -16.86
C MET A 191 9.30 -12.19 -16.81
N PRO A 192 9.68 -11.15 -16.02
CA PRO A 192 8.98 -9.87 -16.04
C PRO A 192 8.92 -9.28 -17.46
N CYS A 193 7.73 -8.86 -17.89
CA CYS A 193 7.49 -8.31 -19.23
C CYS A 193 7.32 -6.78 -19.22
N ASP A 194 7.41 -6.18 -20.40
CA ASP A 194 7.06 -4.78 -20.60
C ASP A 194 5.54 -4.60 -20.50
N LEU A 195 5.09 -3.78 -19.55
CA LEU A 195 3.68 -3.47 -19.36
C LEU A 195 3.15 -2.50 -20.44
N GLY A 196 4.01 -1.79 -21.16
CA GLY A 196 3.64 -0.88 -22.23
C GLY A 196 2.90 -1.60 -23.35
N GLU A 197 3.36 -2.79 -23.72
CA GLU A 197 2.69 -3.63 -24.73
C GLU A 197 1.29 -4.05 -24.28
N MET A 198 1.12 -4.44 -23.02
CA MET A 198 -0.18 -4.82 -22.46
C MET A 198 -1.17 -3.65 -22.41
N LEU A 199 -0.67 -2.44 -22.23
CA LEU A 199 -1.48 -1.23 -22.10
C LEU A 199 -1.66 -0.46 -23.42
N ALA A 200 -1.03 -0.89 -24.50
CA ALA A 200 -1.08 -0.21 -25.80
C ALA A 200 -2.51 0.07 -26.30
N ASN A 201 -3.45 -0.83 -26.01
CA ASN A 201 -4.86 -0.70 -26.40
C ASN A 201 -5.72 0.07 -25.40
N GLN A 202 -5.18 0.51 -24.26
CA GLN A 202 -5.90 1.30 -23.27
C GLN A 202 -5.85 2.79 -23.68
N THR A 203 -6.96 3.28 -24.21
CA THR A 203 -7.06 4.66 -24.72
C THR A 203 -7.57 5.65 -23.68
N GLN A 204 -8.22 5.15 -22.60
CA GLN A 204 -8.82 5.99 -21.56
C GLN A 204 -8.15 5.74 -20.21
N SER A 205 -7.91 6.82 -19.47
CA SER A 205 -7.46 6.74 -18.08
C SER A 205 -8.61 6.31 -17.16
N MET A 206 -8.37 5.42 -16.22
CA MET A 206 -9.38 5.08 -15.20
C MET A 206 -9.77 6.29 -14.34
N PHE A 207 -8.92 7.32 -14.26
CA PHE A 207 -9.23 8.56 -13.54
C PHE A 207 -10.22 9.46 -14.28
N GLU A 208 -10.34 9.34 -15.61
CA GLU A 208 -11.30 10.11 -16.39
C GLU A 208 -12.75 9.73 -16.06
N PHE A 209 -12.99 8.47 -15.67
CA PHE A 209 -14.33 8.04 -15.23
C PHE A 209 -14.71 8.57 -13.85
N SER A 210 -13.74 8.95 -13.03
CA SER A 210 -13.96 9.45 -11.67
C SER A 210 -13.93 10.98 -11.59
N ALA A 211 -13.48 11.68 -12.65
CA ALA A 211 -13.49 13.12 -12.69
C ALA A 211 -14.94 13.61 -12.91
N PRO A 212 -15.49 14.51 -12.07
CA PRO A 212 -16.75 15.17 -12.40
C PRO A 212 -16.58 15.88 -13.75
N ALA A 213 -17.56 15.69 -14.64
CA ALA A 213 -17.55 16.29 -15.99
C ALA A 213 -17.11 17.75 -15.87
N SER A 214 -15.99 18.08 -16.50
CA SER A 214 -15.40 19.43 -16.40
C SER A 214 -16.44 20.46 -16.86
N ARG A 215 -16.58 21.54 -16.10
CA ARG A 215 -17.48 22.68 -16.37
C ARG A 215 -17.38 23.28 -17.78
N ALA A 216 -16.43 22.84 -18.58
CA ALA A 216 -16.19 23.30 -19.95
C ALA A 216 -17.32 22.91 -20.94
N THR A 217 -18.15 21.91 -20.66
CA THR A 217 -19.22 21.46 -21.56
C THR A 217 -20.56 22.20 -21.30
N GLN A 218 -20.69 22.92 -20.20
CA GLN A 218 -21.93 23.67 -19.87
C GLN A 218 -21.94 25.12 -20.39
N MET A 219 -20.87 25.63 -20.99
CA MET A 219 -20.83 27.02 -21.48
C MET A 219 -21.21 27.21 -22.96
N LYS A 220 -21.75 26.18 -23.63
CA LYS A 220 -22.15 26.29 -25.05
C LYS A 220 -23.65 26.41 -25.32
N GLN A 221 -24.48 26.65 -24.31
CA GLN A 221 -25.92 26.88 -24.53
C GLN A 221 -26.46 28.00 -23.62
N HIS A 222 -25.97 29.21 -23.74
CA HIS A 222 -26.79 30.41 -23.44
C HIS A 222 -26.08 31.63 -24.00
N SER A 223 -26.38 31.95 -25.26
CA SER A 223 -26.18 33.26 -25.83
C SER A 223 -27.35 34.14 -25.38
N ILE A 224 -27.11 35.06 -24.47
CA ILE A 224 -28.04 36.14 -24.10
C ILE A 224 -27.38 37.48 -24.45
N PRO A 225 -28.13 38.44 -25.01
CA PRO A 225 -27.57 39.65 -25.65
C PRO A 225 -27.09 40.67 -24.62
N LYS A 226 -26.08 41.46 -25.03
CA LYS A 226 -25.51 42.58 -24.28
C LYS A 226 -26.52 43.66 -23.98
N PRO A 227 -26.55 44.26 -22.81
CA PRO A 227 -26.92 45.64 -22.61
C PRO A 227 -25.71 46.53 -22.35
N SER A 228 -25.90 47.77 -22.74
CA SER A 228 -25.00 48.90 -22.82
C SER A 228 -24.43 49.39 -21.48
N THR A 229 -23.23 49.93 -21.57
CA THR A 229 -22.48 50.84 -20.71
C THR A 229 -23.23 51.67 -19.66
N SER A 230 -22.75 51.64 -18.42
CA SER A 230 -22.65 52.81 -17.56
C SER A 230 -21.47 52.64 -16.57
N THR A 231 -20.59 53.63 -16.64
CA THR A 231 -19.46 53.93 -15.77
C THR A 231 -19.87 54.17 -14.32
N ILE A 232 -19.25 53.53 -13.34
CA ILE A 232 -19.10 54.08 -12.00
C ILE A 232 -17.76 53.59 -11.39
N GLN A 233 -17.16 54.51 -10.68
CA GLN A 233 -15.82 54.64 -10.14
C GLN A 233 -15.37 53.57 -9.11
N ASP A 234 -14.12 53.35 -9.21
CA ASP A 234 -13.04 53.04 -8.26
C ASP A 234 -13.34 53.15 -6.74
N SER A 235 -13.08 52.09 -6.02
CA SER A 235 -12.63 52.15 -4.63
C SER A 235 -11.81 50.89 -4.33
N GLY A 236 -10.52 51.11 -4.05
CA GLY A 236 -9.53 50.07 -3.83
C GLY A 236 -9.77 49.22 -2.60
N TYR A 237 -9.32 47.97 -2.73
CA TYR A 237 -9.10 47.11 -1.57
C TYR A 237 -7.73 46.43 -1.70
N GLN A 238 -6.91 46.69 -0.69
CA GLN A 238 -5.54 46.16 -0.61
C GLN A 238 -5.54 44.71 -0.16
N ASP A 239 -4.70 43.92 -0.82
CA ASP A 239 -4.30 42.59 -0.43
C ASP A 239 -3.67 42.57 0.96
N ARG A 240 -4.07 41.61 1.80
CA ARG A 240 -3.29 41.14 2.94
C ARG A 240 -2.92 39.68 2.73
N VAL A 241 -1.64 39.48 2.52
CA VAL A 241 -0.92 38.22 2.61
C VAL A 241 -0.80 37.84 4.09
N PHE A 242 -1.19 36.62 4.41
CA PHE A 242 -0.60 35.80 5.48
C PHE A 242 -0.55 34.34 5.02
#